data_10df1796d22b0c70f77a5dd3df53810f
#
_entry.id   10df1796d22b0c70f77a5dd3df53810f
#
_cell.length_a   1.000
_cell.length_b   1.000
_cell.length_c   1.000
_cell.angle_alpha   90.00
_cell.angle_beta   90.00
_cell.angle_gamma   90.00
#
_symmetry.space_group_name_H-M   'P 1'
#
loop_
_entity.id
_entity.type
_entity.pdbx_description
1 polymer ?
#
loop_
_entity_poly.entity_id
_entity_poly.type
_entity_poly.pdbx_seq_one_letter_code
_entity_poly.pdbx_strand_id
1 'polypeptide(L)'
;VRNFGFGDLIFRTPKGKELITVSNLPELINAIQTVPEGSLLYHAKSNHFSNWLAAHGYLGLASQVRPLNHADFKNSTAHRAYLVELIENTIKNRKARQVVEIQRDTFDHTKRFTQISGGSLGGKARGLAFAQKMIRLSDFRDRYDGIEINIPHAVVIGTDSFDEFMKQNNLWSDALSKKTNKQISKLFLNSNINEELKNSLKVFVKSVKYPLAVRSSSLLEDSQYQPLSGMYATYMLPNNRKKLKERLEDIIVAIKLVYASTFFQDPKSLISGSVHHIEEEKMAVIIMQMVGQNYNGRYYPPISGTAQSFNFYPVSYMKRNEGVVHLALGLGRTIANGEKSLRFSPKYPGILPQYYSIKAALESSQNSFYAMDLSPKNHPLFNGEEKNLSSYNLEIAETDGSLKWSGSIISKEDNVIRDSLSYDGTRITTFAPILKWGKFPLVDILKDLIIMGKEALGCEVEIEFAVNIFDDPNRKPEFALLQIKPMVMGGSREIINIEEESNNEIFCSSKVTLGDGLIDNVRHIVFVDP
;
A
#
# COMPACT_ATOMS: atom_id res chain seq x y z
N VAL A 1 -13.07 12.03 -23.72
CA VAL A 1 -12.94 11.23 -22.51
C VAL A 1 -11.99 10.08 -22.75
N ARG A 2 -10.74 10.38 -23.05
CA ARG A 2 -9.65 9.39 -23.07
C ARG A 2 -8.48 10.02 -22.32
N ASN A 3 -7.99 9.34 -21.29
CA ASN A 3 -6.60 9.40 -20.86
C ASN A 3 -6.23 10.37 -19.72
N PHE A 4 -6.58 9.98 -18.51
CA PHE A 4 -5.74 10.31 -17.37
C PHE A 4 -5.67 9.07 -16.48
N GLY A 5 -4.53 8.41 -16.47
CA GLY A 5 -4.22 7.36 -15.50
C GLY A 5 -3.51 6.14 -16.07
N PHE A 6 -3.96 5.56 -17.15
CA PHE A 6 -3.41 4.32 -17.71
C PHE A 6 -3.08 4.38 -19.19
N GLY A 7 -3.40 5.50 -19.85
CA GLY A 7 -3.27 5.66 -21.28
C GLY A 7 -2.29 6.77 -21.66
N ASP A 8 -2.38 7.16 -22.91
CA ASP A 8 -1.55 8.20 -23.48
C ASP A 8 -1.90 9.58 -22.91
N LEU A 9 -0.92 10.46 -22.77
CA LEU A 9 -1.15 11.87 -22.48
C LEU A 9 -1.55 12.60 -23.78
N ILE A 10 -2.75 13.19 -23.80
CA ILE A 10 -3.19 14.01 -24.93
C ILE A 10 -2.95 15.48 -24.59
N PHE A 11 -2.03 16.10 -25.32
CA PHE A 11 -1.84 17.54 -25.26
C PHE A 11 -3.02 18.28 -25.88
N ARG A 12 -3.60 19.22 -25.17
CA ARG A 12 -4.76 20.02 -25.59
C ARG A 12 -4.49 21.51 -25.43
N THR A 13 -5.16 22.29 -26.26
CA THR A 13 -5.24 23.75 -26.02
C THR A 13 -6.10 24.02 -24.79
N PRO A 14 -6.02 25.22 -24.17
CA PRO A 14 -6.95 25.63 -23.10
C PRO A 14 -8.43 25.55 -23.47
N LYS A 15 -8.74 25.56 -24.76
CA LYS A 15 -10.12 25.44 -25.33
C LYS A 15 -10.49 23.95 -25.61
N GLY A 16 -9.67 22.97 -25.21
CA GLY A 16 -9.97 21.56 -25.34
C GLY A 16 -9.60 20.90 -26.68
N LYS A 17 -9.06 21.64 -27.68
CA LYS A 17 -8.63 21.06 -28.97
C LYS A 17 -7.41 20.17 -28.77
N GLU A 18 -7.47 18.93 -29.22
CA GLU A 18 -6.38 17.97 -29.17
C GLU A 18 -5.26 18.33 -30.17
N LEU A 19 -4.01 18.15 -29.74
CA LEU A 19 -2.81 18.50 -30.51
C LEU A 19 -1.95 17.27 -30.80
N ILE A 20 -1.43 16.63 -29.75
CA ILE A 20 -0.47 15.51 -29.82
C ILE A 20 -0.83 14.49 -28.74
N THR A 21 -0.76 13.21 -29.08
CA THR A 21 -0.90 12.08 -28.16
C THR A 21 0.50 11.52 -27.86
N VAL A 22 0.78 11.22 -26.59
CA VAL A 22 2.09 10.80 -26.09
C VAL A 22 1.93 9.55 -25.24
N SER A 23 2.67 8.50 -25.58
CA SER A 23 2.62 7.18 -24.94
C SER A 23 3.88 6.83 -24.13
N ASN A 24 4.99 7.56 -24.34
CA ASN A 24 6.28 7.27 -23.71
C ASN A 24 7.11 8.53 -23.48
N LEU A 25 8.20 8.41 -22.70
CA LEU A 25 9.06 9.56 -22.36
C LEU A 25 9.72 10.25 -23.57
N PRO A 26 10.25 9.56 -24.59
CA PRO A 26 10.76 10.21 -25.80
C PRO A 26 9.71 11.05 -26.53
N GLU A 27 8.50 10.53 -26.68
CA GLU A 27 7.38 11.28 -27.25
C GLU A 27 6.97 12.47 -26.38
N LEU A 28 7.03 12.32 -25.04
CA LEU A 28 6.78 13.41 -24.11
C LEU A 28 7.78 14.55 -24.28
N ILE A 29 9.08 14.25 -24.42
CA ILE A 29 10.13 15.25 -24.71
C ILE A 29 9.79 16.03 -25.98
N ASN A 30 9.53 15.31 -27.07
CA ASN A 30 9.18 15.92 -28.35
C ASN A 30 7.93 16.82 -28.24
N ALA A 31 6.89 16.33 -27.58
CA ALA A 31 5.66 17.10 -27.37
C ALA A 31 5.91 18.35 -26.53
N ILE A 32 6.64 18.26 -25.41
CA ILE A 32 7.01 19.42 -24.59
C ILE A 32 7.79 20.45 -25.42
N GLN A 33 8.66 20.03 -26.34
CA GLN A 33 9.43 20.93 -27.18
C GLN A 33 8.59 21.62 -28.26
N THR A 34 7.56 20.96 -28.81
CA THR A 34 6.87 21.38 -30.03
C THR A 34 5.48 22.00 -29.81
N VAL A 35 4.76 21.63 -28.73
CA VAL A 35 3.40 22.15 -28.51
C VAL A 35 3.39 23.66 -28.28
N PRO A 36 2.29 24.36 -28.63
CA PRO A 36 2.13 25.77 -28.33
C PRO A 36 2.26 26.07 -26.83
N GLU A 37 2.78 27.24 -26.48
CA GLU A 37 2.98 27.65 -25.09
C GLU A 37 1.71 27.54 -24.24
N GLY A 38 0.56 27.98 -24.74
CA GLY A 38 -0.70 27.86 -24.00
C GLY A 38 -1.12 26.45 -23.67
N SER A 39 -0.71 25.44 -24.49
CA SER A 39 -0.94 24.03 -24.19
C SER A 39 -0.01 23.55 -23.08
N LEU A 40 1.29 23.86 -23.15
CA LEU A 40 2.25 23.52 -22.12
C LEU A 40 1.81 24.05 -20.74
N LEU A 41 1.47 25.33 -20.68
CA LEU A 41 1.03 25.99 -19.45
C LEU A 41 -0.26 25.39 -18.88
N TYR A 42 -1.21 25.07 -19.75
CA TYR A 42 -2.46 24.42 -19.37
C TYR A 42 -2.19 23.07 -18.68
N HIS A 43 -1.33 22.23 -19.30
CA HIS A 43 -1.01 20.92 -18.74
C HIS A 43 -0.14 21.00 -17.48
N ALA A 44 0.81 21.95 -17.42
CA ALA A 44 1.63 22.17 -16.24
C ALA A 44 0.79 22.62 -15.03
N LYS A 45 -0.07 23.65 -15.23
CA LYS A 45 -0.95 24.18 -14.18
C LYS A 45 -1.94 23.13 -13.63
N SER A 46 -2.37 22.20 -14.47
CA SER A 46 -3.29 21.13 -14.11
C SER A 46 -2.59 19.86 -13.59
N ASN A 47 -1.28 19.90 -13.35
CA ASN A 47 -0.47 18.77 -12.90
C ASN A 47 -0.53 17.53 -13.82
N HIS A 48 -0.93 17.69 -15.09
CA HIS A 48 -1.11 16.57 -16.00
C HIS A 48 0.20 15.81 -16.25
N PHE A 49 1.34 16.50 -16.31
CA PHE A 49 2.64 15.86 -16.47
C PHE A 49 3.00 14.97 -15.28
N SER A 50 2.92 15.50 -14.07
CA SER A 50 3.25 14.75 -12.87
C SER A 50 2.30 13.57 -12.65
N ASN A 51 1.01 13.74 -12.93
CA ASN A 51 0.02 12.67 -12.84
C ASN A 51 0.30 11.57 -13.86
N TRP A 52 0.56 11.93 -15.13
CA TRP A 52 0.89 10.96 -16.17
C TRP A 52 2.20 10.22 -15.88
N LEU A 53 3.23 10.93 -15.44
CA LEU A 53 4.52 10.35 -15.05
C LEU A 53 4.37 9.38 -13.88
N ALA A 54 3.61 9.75 -12.85
CA ALA A 54 3.30 8.86 -11.74
C ALA A 54 2.55 7.61 -12.20
N ALA A 55 1.55 7.80 -13.08
CA ALA A 55 0.78 6.74 -13.70
C ALA A 55 1.65 5.72 -14.46
N HIS A 56 2.72 6.18 -15.09
CA HIS A 56 3.66 5.34 -15.83
C HIS A 56 4.84 4.84 -14.97
N GLY A 57 4.76 4.98 -13.63
CA GLY A 57 5.77 4.48 -12.69
C GLY A 57 7.05 5.32 -12.62
N TYR A 58 7.01 6.58 -13.07
CA TYR A 58 8.10 7.54 -12.96
C TYR A 58 7.96 8.39 -11.69
N LEU A 59 7.74 7.75 -10.52
CA LEU A 59 7.36 8.41 -9.27
C LEU A 59 8.35 9.49 -8.83
N GLY A 60 9.66 9.20 -8.88
CA GLY A 60 10.69 10.19 -8.55
C GLY A 60 10.70 11.40 -9.48
N LEU A 61 10.46 11.20 -10.78
CA LEU A 61 10.33 12.28 -11.75
C LEU A 61 9.02 13.06 -11.54
N ALA A 62 7.92 12.36 -11.28
CA ALA A 62 6.64 12.98 -10.99
C ALA A 62 6.70 13.90 -9.76
N SER A 63 7.39 13.48 -8.69
CA SER A 63 7.57 14.28 -7.48
C SER A 63 8.43 15.54 -7.70
N GLN A 64 9.36 15.50 -8.65
CA GLN A 64 10.18 16.66 -9.03
C GLN A 64 9.42 17.64 -9.94
N VAL A 65 8.56 17.12 -10.83
CA VAL A 65 7.80 17.95 -11.78
C VAL A 65 6.61 18.63 -11.12
N ARG A 66 5.99 18.00 -10.12
CA ARG A 66 4.75 18.50 -9.53
C ARG A 66 4.83 19.88 -8.86
N PRO A 67 5.84 20.20 -8.04
CA PRO A 67 5.92 21.49 -7.37
C PRO A 67 6.28 22.65 -8.32
N LEU A 68 6.61 22.35 -9.60
CA LEU A 68 7.07 23.35 -10.54
C LEU A 68 5.91 24.19 -11.06
N ASN A 69 5.97 25.49 -10.81
CA ASN A 69 5.07 26.47 -11.37
C ASN A 69 5.77 27.24 -12.49
N HIS A 70 5.00 27.71 -13.48
CA HIS A 70 5.58 28.53 -14.54
C HIS A 70 6.25 29.82 -14.01
N ALA A 71 5.75 30.35 -12.91
CA ALA A 71 6.31 31.53 -12.24
C ALA A 71 7.75 31.31 -11.71
N ASP A 72 8.16 30.06 -11.51
CA ASP A 72 9.52 29.71 -11.07
C ASP A 72 10.56 29.87 -12.19
N PHE A 73 10.11 30.12 -13.43
CA PHE A 73 10.97 30.20 -14.62
C PHE A 73 10.90 31.60 -15.26
N LYS A 74 12.05 32.03 -15.82
CA LYS A 74 12.13 33.35 -16.51
C LYS A 74 11.16 33.46 -17.70
N ASN A 75 10.89 32.36 -18.39
CA ASN A 75 9.98 32.28 -19.54
C ASN A 75 9.65 30.79 -19.84
N SER A 76 8.73 30.58 -20.79
CA SER A 76 8.30 29.24 -21.22
C SER A 76 9.43 28.39 -21.82
N THR A 77 10.43 29.02 -22.44
CA THR A 77 11.59 28.32 -23.00
C THR A 77 12.43 27.71 -21.88
N ALA A 78 12.69 28.45 -20.81
CA ALA A 78 13.41 27.94 -19.65
C ALA A 78 12.63 26.82 -18.94
N HIS A 79 11.31 26.95 -18.82
CA HIS A 79 10.46 25.91 -18.27
C HIS A 79 10.49 24.62 -19.10
N ARG A 80 10.41 24.72 -20.44
CA ARG A 80 10.55 23.57 -21.36
C ARG A 80 11.90 22.88 -21.20
N ALA A 81 12.98 23.66 -21.25
CA ALA A 81 14.33 23.14 -21.14
C ALA A 81 14.53 22.36 -19.84
N TYR A 82 14.06 22.90 -18.73
CA TYR A 82 14.13 22.24 -17.42
C TYR A 82 13.35 20.92 -17.38
N LEU A 83 12.11 20.89 -17.88
CA LEU A 83 11.30 19.66 -17.95
C LEU A 83 11.97 18.60 -18.82
N VAL A 84 12.51 19.02 -19.99
CA VAL A 84 13.23 18.12 -20.90
C VAL A 84 14.47 17.55 -20.23
N GLU A 85 15.28 18.37 -19.57
CA GLU A 85 16.48 17.94 -18.85
C GLU A 85 16.17 16.91 -17.74
N LEU A 86 15.12 17.16 -16.95
CA LEU A 86 14.68 16.20 -15.92
C LEU A 86 14.30 14.85 -16.52
N ILE A 87 13.57 14.86 -17.64
CA ILE A 87 13.12 13.64 -18.32
C ILE A 87 14.32 12.92 -18.95
N GLU A 88 15.22 13.63 -19.63
CA GLU A 88 16.43 13.05 -20.23
C GLU A 88 17.35 12.43 -19.20
N ASN A 89 17.58 13.10 -18.07
CA ASN A 89 18.35 12.55 -16.95
C ASN A 89 17.73 11.27 -16.41
N THR A 90 16.39 11.24 -16.33
CA THR A 90 15.66 10.02 -15.92
C THR A 90 15.85 8.89 -16.91
N ILE A 91 15.77 9.16 -18.23
CA ILE A 91 16.00 8.16 -19.29
C ILE A 91 17.45 7.66 -19.22
N LYS A 92 18.45 8.54 -19.08
CA LYS A 92 19.86 8.20 -18.99
C LYS A 92 20.17 7.32 -17.77
N ASN A 93 19.61 7.68 -16.62
CA ASN A 93 19.73 6.89 -15.38
C ASN A 93 19.02 5.53 -15.47
N ARG A 94 17.93 5.43 -16.23
CA ARG A 94 17.24 4.16 -16.50
C ARG A 94 17.97 3.26 -17.50
N LYS A 95 18.60 3.80 -18.54
CA LYS A 95 19.46 3.01 -19.44
C LYS A 95 20.63 2.37 -18.69
N ALA A 96 21.17 3.05 -17.69
CA ALA A 96 22.16 2.49 -16.77
C ALA A 96 21.59 1.45 -15.79
N ARG A 97 20.25 1.44 -15.58
CA ARG A 97 19.53 0.57 -14.64
C ARG A 97 18.36 -0.13 -15.34
N GLN A 98 18.61 -0.90 -16.41
CA GLN A 98 17.53 -1.61 -17.15
C GLN A 98 16.57 -2.33 -16.20
N VAL A 99 15.35 -1.80 -16.10
CA VAL A 99 14.21 -2.55 -15.58
C VAL A 99 13.80 -3.51 -16.68
N VAL A 100 14.03 -4.78 -16.48
CA VAL A 100 13.56 -5.83 -17.38
C VAL A 100 12.03 -5.71 -17.43
N GLU A 101 11.47 -5.35 -18.59
CA GLU A 101 10.06 -5.63 -18.89
C GLU A 101 9.80 -7.10 -18.58
N ILE A 102 8.81 -7.34 -17.74
CA ILE A 102 8.38 -8.70 -17.45
C ILE A 102 7.71 -9.19 -18.73
N GLN A 103 8.44 -9.99 -19.52
CA GLN A 103 7.89 -10.61 -20.71
C GLN A 103 6.70 -11.50 -20.34
N ARG A 104 5.70 -11.55 -21.23
CA ARG A 104 4.55 -12.45 -21.17
C ARG A 104 5.02 -13.89 -21.34
N ASP A 105 5.69 -14.47 -20.37
CA ASP A 105 6.05 -15.87 -20.41
C ASP A 105 5.08 -16.71 -19.58
N THR A 106 4.78 -17.87 -20.12
CA THR A 106 4.08 -18.98 -19.49
C THR A 106 4.36 -19.05 -18.00
N PHE A 107 3.30 -19.29 -17.22
CA PHE A 107 3.32 -19.39 -15.76
C PHE A 107 4.50 -20.24 -15.27
N ASP A 108 5.53 -19.58 -14.79
CA ASP A 108 6.72 -20.20 -14.22
C ASP A 108 6.62 -20.19 -12.70
N HIS A 109 6.37 -21.34 -12.12
CA HIS A 109 6.23 -21.53 -10.67
C HIS A 109 7.48 -21.15 -9.88
N THR A 110 8.62 -21.01 -10.54
CA THR A 110 9.88 -20.60 -9.88
C THR A 110 9.96 -19.08 -9.70
N LYS A 111 9.18 -18.31 -10.44
CA LYS A 111 9.14 -16.85 -10.35
C LYS A 111 8.21 -16.39 -9.22
N ARG A 112 8.71 -15.60 -8.29
CA ARG A 112 7.89 -15.06 -7.19
C ARG A 112 6.88 -14.00 -7.62
N PHE A 113 7.03 -13.40 -8.80
CA PHE A 113 6.14 -12.39 -9.34
C PHE A 113 5.85 -12.69 -10.81
N THR A 114 4.58 -12.87 -11.17
CA THR A 114 4.15 -13.22 -12.51
C THR A 114 2.94 -12.40 -12.94
N GLN A 115 2.96 -11.82 -14.13
CA GLN A 115 1.80 -11.19 -14.75
C GLN A 115 1.12 -12.20 -15.71
N ILE A 116 -0.19 -12.38 -15.58
CA ILE A 116 -0.98 -13.33 -16.39
C ILE A 116 -1.90 -12.69 -17.43
N SER A 117 -2.02 -11.37 -17.44
CA SER A 117 -2.75 -10.65 -18.50
C SER A 117 -2.11 -9.31 -18.79
N GLY A 118 -2.40 -8.74 -19.96
CA GLY A 118 -1.86 -7.46 -20.41
C GLY A 118 -2.36 -6.24 -19.62
N GLY A 119 -1.87 -5.08 -20.01
CA GLY A 119 -2.22 -3.79 -19.42
C GLY A 119 -1.37 -3.39 -18.24
N SER A 120 -1.82 -2.38 -17.51
CA SER A 120 -1.13 -1.85 -16.34
C SER A 120 -1.23 -2.80 -15.15
N LEU A 121 -0.17 -2.84 -14.35
CA LEU A 121 -0.14 -3.58 -13.08
C LEU A 121 -0.81 -2.84 -11.91
N GLY A 122 -1.09 -1.53 -12.06
CA GLY A 122 -1.52 -0.67 -10.95
C GLY A 122 -0.40 -0.32 -9.98
N GLY A 123 -0.71 0.49 -8.99
CA GLY A 123 0.28 1.04 -8.04
C GLY A 123 0.93 -0.02 -7.16
N LYS A 124 0.14 -0.79 -6.42
CA LYS A 124 0.63 -1.80 -5.47
C LYS A 124 1.49 -2.87 -6.16
N ALA A 125 1.06 -3.41 -7.31
CA ALA A 125 1.82 -4.44 -8.01
C ALA A 125 3.14 -3.90 -8.59
N ARG A 126 3.16 -2.65 -9.04
CA ARG A 126 4.42 -1.99 -9.45
C ARG A 126 5.38 -1.81 -8.28
N GLY A 127 4.86 -1.40 -7.11
CA GLY A 127 5.64 -1.32 -5.87
C GLY A 127 6.27 -2.66 -5.51
N LEU A 128 5.52 -3.77 -5.60
CA LEU A 128 6.04 -5.11 -5.34
C LEU A 128 7.10 -5.56 -6.36
N ALA A 129 6.85 -5.33 -7.65
CA ALA A 129 7.84 -5.65 -8.70
C ALA A 129 9.14 -4.84 -8.53
N PHE A 130 9.01 -3.58 -8.16
CA PHE A 130 10.12 -2.70 -7.82
C PHE A 130 10.89 -3.22 -6.60
N ALA A 131 10.19 -3.56 -5.50
CA ALA A 131 10.76 -4.09 -4.28
C ALA A 131 11.52 -5.41 -4.53
N GLN A 132 10.96 -6.31 -5.32
CA GLN A 132 11.62 -7.56 -5.72
C GLN A 132 12.95 -7.29 -6.43
N LYS A 133 12.95 -6.33 -7.36
CA LYS A 133 14.17 -5.96 -8.09
C LYS A 133 15.19 -5.32 -7.16
N MET A 134 14.76 -4.41 -6.29
CA MET A 134 15.61 -3.74 -5.30
C MET A 134 16.32 -4.76 -4.40
N ILE A 135 15.58 -5.69 -3.79
CA ILE A 135 16.13 -6.74 -2.93
C ILE A 135 17.08 -7.67 -3.70
N ARG A 136 16.77 -8.00 -4.96
CA ARG A 136 17.59 -8.91 -5.78
C ARG A 136 18.92 -8.31 -6.24
N LEU A 137 18.92 -7.00 -6.55
CA LEU A 137 20.11 -6.32 -7.12
C LEU A 137 21.04 -5.76 -6.05
N SER A 138 20.61 -5.71 -4.78
CA SER A 138 21.43 -5.28 -3.65
C SER A 138 22.12 -6.47 -2.98
N ASP A 139 23.12 -6.19 -2.16
CA ASP A 139 23.78 -7.12 -1.23
C ASP A 139 22.92 -7.41 0.02
N PHE A 140 21.67 -6.94 0.01
CA PHE A 140 20.77 -6.95 1.16
C PHE A 140 20.53 -8.36 1.73
N ARG A 141 20.40 -9.37 0.85
CA ARG A 141 20.23 -10.76 1.27
C ARG A 141 21.47 -11.33 1.95
N ASP A 142 22.64 -11.00 1.45
CA ASP A 142 23.92 -11.50 1.98
C ASP A 142 24.23 -10.86 3.34
N ARG A 143 23.78 -9.62 3.55
CA ARG A 143 23.95 -8.88 4.81
C ARG A 143 23.17 -9.52 5.96
N TYR A 144 22.06 -10.18 5.69
CA TYR A 144 21.20 -10.85 6.67
C TYR A 144 21.21 -12.39 6.46
N ASP A 145 22.39 -12.98 6.39
CA ASP A 145 22.51 -14.44 6.26
C ASP A 145 21.77 -15.15 7.42
N GLY A 146 21.09 -16.22 7.08
CA GLY A 146 20.23 -16.93 8.05
C GLY A 146 18.77 -16.45 8.07
N ILE A 147 18.41 -15.37 7.38
CA ILE A 147 17.03 -14.87 7.25
C ILE A 147 16.61 -14.89 5.78
N GLU A 148 15.41 -15.39 5.51
CA GLU A 148 14.82 -15.32 4.19
C GLU A 148 14.12 -13.97 3.99
N ILE A 149 14.72 -13.04 3.21
CA ILE A 149 14.14 -11.74 2.90
C ILE A 149 13.60 -11.76 1.48
N ASN A 150 12.28 -11.58 1.32
CA ASN A 150 11.64 -11.70 0.02
C ASN A 150 10.32 -10.92 -0.06
N ILE A 151 9.71 -10.92 -1.25
CA ILE A 151 8.28 -10.66 -1.43
C ILE A 151 7.52 -11.99 -1.48
N PRO A 152 6.28 -12.08 -0.99
CA PRO A 152 5.45 -13.26 -1.16
C PRO A 152 5.20 -13.56 -2.64
N HIS A 153 4.92 -14.83 -2.96
CA HIS A 153 4.53 -15.19 -4.32
C HIS A 153 3.28 -14.43 -4.74
N ALA A 154 3.34 -13.75 -5.87
CA ALA A 154 2.27 -12.92 -6.38
C ALA A 154 2.01 -13.15 -7.86
N VAL A 155 0.75 -13.24 -8.23
CA VAL A 155 0.26 -13.25 -9.60
C VAL A 155 -0.57 -11.99 -9.80
N VAL A 156 -0.33 -11.27 -10.91
CA VAL A 156 -1.01 -10.03 -11.22
C VAL A 156 -1.83 -10.16 -12.47
N ILE A 157 -3.10 -9.80 -12.36
CA ILE A 157 -4.04 -9.65 -13.48
C ILE A 157 -4.00 -8.17 -13.86
N GLY A 158 -3.50 -7.85 -15.05
CA GLY A 158 -3.42 -6.48 -15.53
C GLY A 158 -4.76 -5.88 -15.94
N THR A 159 -4.76 -4.59 -16.18
CA THR A 159 -5.99 -3.81 -16.45
C THR A 159 -6.71 -4.19 -17.75
N ASP A 160 -6.05 -4.84 -18.70
CA ASP A 160 -6.71 -5.30 -19.93
C ASP A 160 -7.83 -6.30 -19.62
N SER A 161 -7.63 -7.19 -18.63
CA SER A 161 -8.69 -8.11 -18.18
C SER A 161 -9.87 -7.41 -17.54
N PHE A 162 -9.65 -6.29 -16.85
CA PHE A 162 -10.74 -5.47 -16.33
C PHE A 162 -11.53 -4.81 -17.45
N ASP A 163 -10.85 -4.19 -18.43
CA ASP A 163 -11.49 -3.55 -19.57
C ASP A 163 -12.31 -4.55 -20.39
N GLU A 164 -11.74 -5.73 -20.62
CA GLU A 164 -12.44 -6.82 -21.32
C GLU A 164 -13.67 -7.30 -20.54
N PHE A 165 -13.54 -7.52 -19.22
CA PHE A 165 -14.65 -7.91 -18.35
C PHE A 165 -15.79 -6.89 -18.38
N MET A 166 -15.48 -5.60 -18.28
CA MET A 166 -16.46 -4.51 -18.34
C MET A 166 -17.16 -4.46 -19.70
N LYS A 167 -16.40 -4.60 -20.79
CA LYS A 167 -16.91 -4.56 -22.18
C LYS A 167 -17.75 -5.79 -22.51
N GLN A 168 -17.25 -6.98 -22.23
CA GLN A 168 -17.91 -8.26 -22.57
C GLN A 168 -19.28 -8.39 -21.90
N ASN A 169 -19.43 -7.85 -20.68
CA ASN A 169 -20.66 -7.94 -19.91
C ASN A 169 -21.50 -6.64 -19.96
N ASN A 170 -21.14 -5.64 -20.78
CA ASN A 170 -21.82 -4.36 -20.93
C ASN A 170 -22.08 -3.64 -19.59
N LEU A 171 -21.10 -3.65 -18.65
CA LEU A 171 -21.30 -3.23 -17.27
C LEU A 171 -21.24 -1.71 -17.04
N TRP A 172 -20.67 -0.91 -17.95
CA TRP A 172 -20.37 0.49 -17.71
C TRP A 172 -21.59 1.32 -17.27
N SER A 173 -22.70 1.22 -18.00
CA SER A 173 -23.93 1.99 -17.68
C SER A 173 -24.46 1.66 -16.29
N ASP A 174 -24.51 0.38 -15.95
CA ASP A 174 -25.01 -0.10 -14.68
C ASP A 174 -24.05 0.20 -13.52
N ALA A 175 -22.75 0.05 -13.74
CA ALA A 175 -21.71 0.33 -12.77
C ALA A 175 -21.66 1.81 -12.36
N LEU A 176 -21.85 2.72 -13.32
CA LEU A 176 -21.88 4.18 -13.09
C LEU A 176 -23.19 4.67 -12.48
N SER A 177 -24.25 3.88 -12.50
CA SER A 177 -25.55 4.25 -11.96
C SER A 177 -25.55 4.39 -10.42
N LYS A 178 -26.64 4.95 -9.86
CA LYS A 178 -26.84 5.11 -8.41
C LYS A 178 -27.23 3.78 -7.71
N LYS A 179 -26.63 2.65 -8.09
CA LYS A 179 -26.86 1.37 -7.42
C LYS A 179 -26.09 1.30 -6.10
N THR A 180 -26.65 0.58 -5.13
CA THR A 180 -25.96 0.29 -3.86
C THR A 180 -24.78 -0.67 -4.07
N ASN A 181 -23.82 -0.68 -3.15
CA ASN A 181 -22.66 -1.59 -3.19
C ASN A 181 -23.10 -3.06 -3.37
N LYS A 182 -24.20 -3.46 -2.68
CA LYS A 182 -24.76 -4.81 -2.79
C LYS A 182 -25.30 -5.12 -4.19
N GLN A 183 -25.97 -4.16 -4.84
CA GLN A 183 -26.46 -4.32 -6.20
C GLN A 183 -25.33 -4.40 -7.23
N ILE A 184 -24.30 -3.55 -7.08
CA ILE A 184 -23.10 -3.59 -7.90
C ILE A 184 -22.38 -4.95 -7.74
N SER A 185 -22.14 -5.39 -6.51
CA SER A 185 -21.52 -6.70 -6.25
C SER A 185 -22.30 -7.84 -6.91
N LYS A 186 -23.63 -7.86 -6.79
CA LYS A 186 -24.48 -8.88 -7.41
C LYS A 186 -24.39 -8.87 -8.94
N LEU A 187 -24.34 -7.67 -9.54
CA LEU A 187 -24.17 -7.49 -10.99
C LEU A 187 -22.86 -8.12 -11.47
N PHE A 188 -21.74 -7.79 -10.80
CA PHE A 188 -20.42 -8.29 -11.16
C PHE A 188 -20.29 -9.82 -10.93
N LEU A 189 -20.88 -10.33 -9.86
CA LEU A 189 -20.86 -11.77 -9.57
C LEU A 189 -21.59 -12.58 -10.67
N ASN A 190 -22.67 -12.06 -11.22
CA ASN A 190 -23.44 -12.71 -12.28
C ASN A 190 -22.80 -12.58 -13.68
N SER A 191 -21.77 -11.77 -13.81
CA SER A 191 -21.06 -11.53 -15.07
C SER A 191 -20.03 -12.63 -15.36
N ASN A 192 -19.72 -12.85 -16.63
CA ASN A 192 -18.78 -13.88 -17.05
C ASN A 192 -17.35 -13.35 -17.11
N ILE A 193 -16.40 -14.17 -16.66
CA ILE A 193 -14.96 -13.91 -16.81
C ILE A 193 -14.47 -14.59 -18.09
N ASN A 194 -13.46 -14.01 -18.75
CA ASN A 194 -12.85 -14.56 -19.95
C ASN A 194 -12.27 -15.97 -19.67
N GLU A 195 -12.46 -16.91 -20.61
CA GLU A 195 -11.99 -18.30 -20.46
C GLU A 195 -10.46 -18.41 -20.48
N GLU A 196 -9.74 -17.54 -21.19
CA GLU A 196 -8.28 -17.52 -21.17
C GLU A 196 -7.74 -17.20 -19.77
N LEU A 197 -8.28 -16.15 -19.15
CA LEU A 197 -7.95 -15.79 -17.77
C LEU A 197 -8.31 -16.91 -16.79
N LYS A 198 -9.47 -17.53 -16.95
CA LYS A 198 -9.93 -18.65 -16.13
C LYS A 198 -9.00 -19.86 -16.23
N ASN A 199 -8.50 -20.18 -17.43
CA ASN A 199 -7.53 -21.24 -17.64
C ASN A 199 -6.19 -20.94 -17.00
N SER A 200 -5.68 -19.71 -17.11
CA SER A 200 -4.46 -19.25 -16.45
C SER A 200 -4.58 -19.34 -14.92
N LEU A 201 -5.71 -18.90 -14.36
CA LEU A 201 -6.00 -19.02 -12.93
C LEU A 201 -6.09 -20.50 -12.49
N LYS A 202 -6.67 -21.38 -13.31
CA LYS A 202 -6.75 -22.82 -13.03
C LYS A 202 -5.37 -23.45 -12.91
N VAL A 203 -4.43 -23.08 -13.80
CA VAL A 203 -3.03 -23.55 -13.73
C VAL A 203 -2.37 -23.05 -12.44
N PHE A 204 -2.53 -21.78 -12.11
CA PHE A 204 -2.03 -21.21 -10.85
C PHE A 204 -2.59 -21.94 -9.62
N VAL A 205 -3.91 -22.03 -9.49
CA VAL A 205 -4.57 -22.66 -8.32
C VAL A 205 -4.19 -24.12 -8.16
N LYS A 206 -3.94 -24.83 -9.28
CA LYS A 206 -3.47 -26.23 -9.24
C LYS A 206 -2.12 -26.35 -8.55
N SER A 207 -1.24 -25.38 -8.72
CA SER A 207 0.15 -25.39 -8.21
C SER A 207 0.28 -24.93 -6.76
N VAL A 208 -0.68 -24.17 -6.22
CA VAL A 208 -0.57 -23.54 -4.90
C VAL A 208 -1.67 -23.99 -3.96
N LYS A 209 -1.34 -24.22 -2.68
CA LYS A 209 -2.30 -24.62 -1.63
C LYS A 209 -2.23 -23.74 -0.40
N TYR A 210 -1.33 -22.75 -0.40
CA TYR A 210 -1.24 -21.80 0.70
C TYR A 210 -2.38 -20.77 0.62
N PRO A 211 -2.70 -20.13 1.74
CA PRO A 211 -3.69 -19.05 1.77
C PRO A 211 -3.30 -17.87 0.89
N LEU A 212 -4.31 -17.22 0.33
CA LEU A 212 -4.17 -16.16 -0.67
C LEU A 212 -4.85 -14.87 -0.23
N ALA A 213 -4.23 -13.73 -0.55
CA ALA A 213 -4.87 -12.42 -0.53
C ALA A 213 -5.14 -11.96 -1.96
N VAL A 214 -6.39 -11.65 -2.29
CA VAL A 214 -6.81 -11.06 -3.57
C VAL A 214 -7.03 -9.58 -3.33
N ARG A 215 -6.14 -8.74 -3.85
CA ARG A 215 -6.04 -7.31 -3.54
C ARG A 215 -6.25 -6.47 -4.79
N SER A 216 -6.87 -5.32 -4.62
CA SER A 216 -6.88 -4.23 -5.59
C SER A 216 -5.48 -3.72 -5.90
N SER A 217 -5.27 -3.26 -7.13
CA SER A 217 -4.07 -2.54 -7.54
C SER A 217 -4.44 -1.51 -8.60
N SER A 218 -5.07 -0.44 -8.18
CA SER A 218 -5.32 0.70 -9.06
C SER A 218 -4.16 1.69 -9.02
N LEU A 219 -4.13 2.66 -9.95
CA LEU A 219 -3.12 3.70 -9.93
C LEU A 219 -3.40 4.78 -8.89
N LEU A 220 -4.67 5.12 -8.72
CA LEU A 220 -5.07 6.17 -7.81
C LEU A 220 -4.94 5.73 -6.34
N GLU A 221 -4.96 4.43 -6.07
CA GLU A 221 -4.89 3.87 -4.72
C GLU A 221 -3.58 4.24 -3.99
N ASP A 222 -2.46 4.22 -4.70
CA ASP A 222 -1.13 4.58 -4.17
C ASP A 222 -0.65 5.93 -4.73
N SER A 223 -1.57 6.80 -5.16
CA SER A 223 -1.25 8.14 -5.63
C SER A 223 -0.73 9.01 -4.49
N GLN A 224 0.36 9.75 -4.73
CA GLN A 224 0.91 10.70 -3.76
C GLN A 224 -0.01 11.91 -3.48
N TYR A 225 -1.00 12.14 -4.33
CA TYR A 225 -1.72 13.40 -4.37
C TYR A 225 -3.20 13.30 -3.97
N GLN A 226 -3.81 12.17 -4.23
CA GLN A 226 -5.15 11.83 -3.79
C GLN A 226 -5.20 10.32 -3.56
N PRO A 227 -4.67 9.83 -2.44
CA PRO A 227 -4.61 8.41 -2.19
C PRO A 227 -6.03 7.89 -1.94
N LEU A 228 -6.42 6.90 -2.75
CA LEU A 228 -7.59 6.07 -2.50
C LEU A 228 -7.21 4.83 -1.66
N SER A 229 -6.20 4.99 -0.80
CA SER A 229 -5.68 3.88 0.01
C SER A 229 -6.78 3.33 0.94
N GLY A 230 -6.98 2.01 0.90
CA GLY A 230 -8.00 1.34 1.69
C GLY A 230 -9.43 1.46 1.18
N MET A 231 -9.67 2.14 0.05
CA MET A 231 -11.01 2.33 -0.52
C MET A 231 -11.52 1.11 -1.30
N TYR A 232 -10.61 0.30 -1.81
CA TYR A 232 -10.94 -0.87 -2.62
C TYR A 232 -10.79 -2.17 -1.85
N ALA A 233 -11.58 -3.16 -2.23
CA ALA A 233 -11.71 -4.42 -1.52
C ALA A 233 -10.44 -5.28 -1.54
N THR A 234 -10.22 -6.00 -0.45
CA THR A 234 -9.22 -7.06 -0.30
C THR A 234 -9.87 -8.31 0.29
N TYR A 235 -9.78 -9.43 -0.41
CA TYR A 235 -10.35 -10.70 0.05
C TYR A 235 -9.24 -11.69 0.43
N MET A 236 -9.31 -12.22 1.63
CA MET A 236 -8.38 -13.25 2.11
C MET A 236 -9.06 -14.62 2.01
N LEU A 237 -8.39 -15.55 1.32
CA LEU A 237 -8.91 -16.88 0.97
C LEU A 237 -8.06 -17.97 1.62
N PRO A 238 -8.66 -18.91 2.37
CA PRO A 238 -7.96 -20.08 2.91
C PRO A 238 -7.33 -20.97 1.83
N ASN A 239 -7.91 -21.01 0.62
CA ASN A 239 -7.47 -21.80 -0.52
C ASN A 239 -7.25 -23.30 -0.21
N ASN A 240 -7.99 -23.85 0.75
CA ASN A 240 -7.80 -25.19 1.30
C ASN A 240 -8.94 -26.17 0.98
N ARG A 241 -9.90 -25.78 0.14
CA ARG A 241 -10.96 -26.69 -0.29
C ARG A 241 -10.39 -27.88 -1.05
N LYS A 242 -10.97 -29.06 -0.89
CA LYS A 242 -10.48 -30.30 -1.49
C LYS A 242 -10.54 -30.28 -3.02
N LYS A 243 -11.62 -29.72 -3.61
CA LYS A 243 -11.82 -29.68 -5.06
C LYS A 243 -11.19 -28.45 -5.67
N LEU A 244 -10.38 -28.65 -6.71
CA LEU A 244 -9.77 -27.56 -7.49
C LEU A 244 -10.80 -26.56 -8.04
N LYS A 245 -11.95 -27.08 -8.50
CA LYS A 245 -13.05 -26.24 -9.02
C LYS A 245 -13.56 -25.25 -8.00
N GLU A 246 -13.72 -25.68 -6.73
CA GLU A 246 -14.20 -24.83 -5.65
C GLU A 246 -13.18 -23.74 -5.30
N ARG A 247 -11.89 -24.09 -5.25
CA ARG A 247 -10.81 -23.10 -5.00
C ARG A 247 -10.72 -22.07 -6.14
N LEU A 248 -10.86 -22.51 -7.39
CA LEU A 248 -10.88 -21.62 -8.54
C LEU A 248 -12.08 -20.67 -8.48
N GLU A 249 -13.26 -21.18 -8.12
CA GLU A 249 -14.47 -20.37 -8.00
C GLU A 249 -14.33 -19.31 -6.90
N ASP A 250 -13.77 -19.66 -5.74
CA ASP A 250 -13.51 -18.69 -4.66
C ASP A 250 -12.62 -17.53 -5.13
N ILE A 251 -11.58 -17.82 -5.92
CA ILE A 251 -10.70 -16.78 -6.49
C ILE A 251 -11.43 -15.92 -7.53
N ILE A 252 -12.20 -16.54 -8.43
CA ILE A 252 -12.99 -15.82 -9.44
C ILE A 252 -14.00 -14.88 -8.76
N VAL A 253 -14.67 -15.35 -7.71
CA VAL A 253 -15.60 -14.53 -6.92
C VAL A 253 -14.87 -13.36 -6.31
N ALA A 254 -13.71 -13.57 -5.70
CA ALA A 254 -12.91 -12.50 -5.11
C ALA A 254 -12.46 -11.46 -6.15
N ILE A 255 -11.99 -11.89 -7.32
CA ILE A 255 -11.62 -11.00 -8.44
C ILE A 255 -12.80 -10.13 -8.86
N LYS A 256 -13.98 -10.74 -9.08
CA LYS A 256 -15.19 -10.00 -9.47
C LYS A 256 -15.60 -8.97 -8.42
N LEU A 257 -15.47 -9.31 -7.13
CA LEU A 257 -15.77 -8.39 -6.04
C LEU A 257 -14.74 -7.26 -5.90
N VAL A 258 -13.46 -7.52 -6.19
CA VAL A 258 -12.43 -6.48 -6.29
C VAL A 258 -12.76 -5.55 -7.46
N TYR A 259 -13.13 -6.06 -8.63
CA TYR A 259 -13.58 -5.24 -9.74
C TYR A 259 -14.83 -4.41 -9.38
N ALA A 260 -15.80 -5.01 -8.69
CA ALA A 260 -17.01 -4.32 -8.25
C ALA A 260 -16.70 -3.16 -7.31
N SER A 261 -15.70 -3.30 -6.44
CA SER A 261 -15.34 -2.28 -5.44
C SER A 261 -14.88 -0.96 -6.05
N THR A 262 -14.41 -0.95 -7.30
CA THR A 262 -14.13 0.28 -8.07
C THR A 262 -15.35 1.20 -8.14
N PHE A 263 -16.55 0.61 -8.17
CA PHE A 263 -17.81 1.33 -8.35
C PHE A 263 -18.67 1.41 -7.09
N PHE A 264 -18.10 1.17 -5.91
CA PHE A 264 -18.79 1.36 -4.65
C PHE A 264 -19.00 2.85 -4.35
N GLN A 265 -19.88 3.15 -3.40
CA GLN A 265 -20.31 4.51 -3.11
C GLN A 265 -19.15 5.39 -2.63
N ASP A 266 -18.26 4.89 -1.76
CA ASP A 266 -17.15 5.65 -1.21
C ASP A 266 -16.14 6.06 -2.30
N PRO A 267 -15.59 5.15 -3.15
CA PRO A 267 -14.77 5.52 -4.29
C PRO A 267 -15.46 6.50 -5.24
N LYS A 268 -16.74 6.26 -5.59
CA LYS A 268 -17.50 7.17 -6.45
C LYS A 268 -17.60 8.58 -5.87
N SER A 269 -17.91 8.70 -4.58
CA SER A 269 -18.07 9.99 -3.91
C SER A 269 -16.75 10.75 -3.86
N LEU A 270 -15.64 10.05 -3.57
CA LEU A 270 -14.32 10.66 -3.49
C LEU A 270 -13.81 11.12 -4.87
N ILE A 271 -13.96 10.28 -5.89
CA ILE A 271 -13.53 10.60 -7.25
C ILE A 271 -14.39 11.72 -7.84
N SER A 272 -15.71 11.76 -7.56
CA SER A 272 -16.59 12.82 -8.05
C SER A 272 -16.24 14.22 -7.51
N GLY A 273 -15.59 14.28 -6.34
CA GLY A 273 -15.05 15.52 -5.76
C GLY A 273 -13.66 15.90 -6.27
N SER A 274 -13.07 15.11 -7.15
CA SER A 274 -11.72 15.29 -7.68
C SER A 274 -11.71 15.71 -9.16
N VAL A 275 -10.52 15.91 -9.71
CA VAL A 275 -10.32 16.16 -11.15
C VAL A 275 -10.37 14.89 -12.00
N HIS A 276 -10.49 13.73 -11.37
CA HIS A 276 -10.55 12.43 -12.04
C HIS A 276 -11.99 12.01 -12.31
N HIS A 277 -12.18 11.19 -13.35
CA HIS A 277 -13.44 10.55 -13.67
C HIS A 277 -13.38 9.07 -13.32
N ILE A 278 -14.46 8.54 -12.75
CA ILE A 278 -14.53 7.13 -12.35
C ILE A 278 -14.36 6.16 -13.54
N GLU A 279 -14.70 6.61 -14.75
CA GLU A 279 -14.53 5.86 -15.99
C GLU A 279 -13.06 5.68 -16.38
N GLU A 280 -12.18 6.53 -15.82
CA GLU A 280 -10.74 6.46 -16.06
C GLU A 280 -10.05 5.50 -15.08
N GLU A 281 -10.73 5.14 -13.98
CA GLU A 281 -10.21 4.23 -12.99
C GLU A 281 -10.26 2.79 -13.49
N LYS A 282 -9.09 2.17 -13.59
CA LYS A 282 -8.94 0.79 -14.03
C LYS A 282 -8.31 -0.06 -12.93
N MET A 283 -8.82 -1.26 -12.79
CA MET A 283 -8.45 -2.15 -11.71
C MET A 283 -7.60 -3.32 -12.20
N ALA A 284 -6.34 -3.37 -11.78
CA ALA A 284 -5.56 -4.59 -11.77
C ALA A 284 -5.79 -5.34 -10.45
N VAL A 285 -5.55 -6.64 -10.45
CA VAL A 285 -5.74 -7.49 -9.26
C VAL A 285 -4.46 -8.24 -8.95
N ILE A 286 -4.04 -8.19 -7.68
CA ILE A 286 -2.92 -8.98 -7.16
C ILE A 286 -3.49 -10.17 -6.41
N ILE A 287 -3.07 -11.39 -6.77
CA ILE A 287 -3.30 -12.61 -6.01
C ILE A 287 -1.98 -12.99 -5.36
N MET A 288 -1.86 -12.78 -4.05
CA MET A 288 -0.59 -12.91 -3.33
C MET A 288 -0.69 -13.98 -2.24
N GLN A 289 0.37 -14.75 -2.05
CA GLN A 289 0.53 -15.64 -0.92
C GLN A 289 0.41 -14.84 0.39
N MET A 290 -0.41 -15.28 1.31
CA MET A 290 -0.42 -14.72 2.65
C MET A 290 0.78 -15.20 3.44
N VAL A 291 1.34 -14.29 4.24
CA VAL A 291 2.42 -14.59 5.19
C VAL A 291 1.79 -15.00 6.52
N GLY A 292 2.31 -16.07 7.11
CA GLY A 292 1.80 -16.59 8.37
C GLY A 292 2.11 -18.07 8.54
N GLN A 293 1.64 -18.60 9.65
CA GLN A 293 1.71 -20.02 10.02
C GLN A 293 0.34 -20.50 10.47
N ASN A 294 0.11 -21.79 10.33
CA ASN A 294 -1.11 -22.42 10.83
C ASN A 294 -0.95 -22.78 12.31
N TYR A 295 -1.67 -22.09 13.16
CA TYR A 295 -1.79 -22.35 14.58
C TYR A 295 -3.18 -22.93 14.87
N ASN A 296 -3.30 -24.26 14.91
CA ASN A 296 -4.57 -24.94 15.24
C ASN A 296 -5.78 -24.47 14.42
N GLY A 297 -5.59 -24.27 13.10
CA GLY A 297 -6.64 -23.81 12.19
C GLY A 297 -6.76 -22.29 12.08
N ARG A 298 -5.94 -21.52 12.77
CA ARG A 298 -5.79 -20.06 12.64
C ARG A 298 -4.51 -19.75 11.88
N TYR A 299 -4.59 -18.96 10.83
CA TYR A 299 -3.43 -18.61 10.01
C TYR A 299 -3.07 -17.13 10.16
N TYR A 300 -1.89 -16.86 10.68
CA TYR A 300 -1.38 -15.50 10.90
C TYR A 300 0.14 -15.48 11.11
N PRO A 301 0.82 -14.34 10.87
CA PRO A 301 2.22 -14.15 11.23
C PRO A 301 2.34 -13.76 12.72
N PRO A 302 3.42 -14.16 13.42
CA PRO A 302 3.67 -13.67 14.78
C PRO A 302 3.96 -12.17 14.85
N ILE A 303 4.40 -11.54 13.75
CA ILE A 303 4.65 -10.11 13.67
C ILE A 303 4.19 -9.60 12.31
N SER A 304 3.44 -8.51 12.31
CA SER A 304 3.17 -7.68 11.13
C SER A 304 3.43 -6.22 11.47
N GLY A 305 3.66 -5.40 10.45
CA GLY A 305 3.95 -4.00 10.71
C GLY A 305 3.93 -3.10 9.49
N THR A 306 4.00 -1.81 9.79
CA THR A 306 4.29 -0.75 8.82
C THR A 306 5.50 0.05 9.30
N ALA A 307 6.33 0.47 8.37
CA ALA A 307 7.47 1.33 8.62
C ALA A 307 7.41 2.53 7.68
N GLN A 308 7.43 3.73 8.24
CA GLN A 308 7.39 4.98 7.52
C GLN A 308 8.73 5.69 7.67
N SER A 309 9.27 6.22 6.59
CA SER A 309 10.52 6.95 6.59
C SER A 309 10.40 8.36 7.20
N PHE A 310 9.18 8.87 7.34
CA PHE A 310 8.87 10.16 7.92
C PHE A 310 7.84 9.99 9.05
N ASN A 311 8.12 10.61 10.20
CA ASN A 311 7.24 10.59 11.36
C ASN A 311 6.48 11.93 11.45
N PHE A 312 5.22 11.95 11.09
CA PHE A 312 4.39 13.16 11.19
C PHE A 312 4.20 13.64 12.63
N TYR A 313 4.22 12.73 13.59
CA TYR A 313 3.93 13.00 15.01
C TYR A 313 5.10 12.55 15.91
N PRO A 314 6.27 13.21 15.80
CA PRO A 314 7.39 12.88 16.67
C PRO A 314 7.05 13.26 18.12
N VAL A 315 7.41 12.38 19.05
CA VAL A 315 7.23 12.63 20.49
C VAL A 315 8.57 12.90 21.14
N SER A 316 8.61 13.92 22.03
CA SER A 316 9.80 14.25 22.83
C SER A 316 11.08 14.39 21.99
N TYR A 317 12.03 13.46 22.17
CA TYR A 317 13.37 13.45 21.55
C TYR A 317 13.41 12.98 20.09
N MET A 318 12.29 12.47 19.55
CA MET A 318 12.23 11.96 18.17
C MET A 318 12.20 13.12 17.17
N LYS A 319 12.83 12.88 15.99
CA LYS A 319 12.76 13.79 14.84
C LYS A 319 11.91 13.20 13.73
N ARG A 320 11.29 14.06 12.92
CA ARG A 320 10.42 13.65 11.81
C ARG A 320 11.13 12.73 10.82
N ASN A 321 12.38 13.03 10.47
CA ASN A 321 13.16 12.26 9.49
C ASN A 321 13.76 10.95 10.03
N GLU A 322 13.52 10.60 11.30
CA GLU A 322 13.97 9.33 11.90
C GLU A 322 12.99 8.18 11.62
N GLY A 323 11.83 8.51 11.05
CA GLY A 323 10.79 7.53 10.73
C GLY A 323 10.02 7.03 11.95
N VAL A 324 9.07 6.15 11.69
CA VAL A 324 8.25 5.49 12.70
C VAL A 324 7.86 4.09 12.24
N VAL A 325 7.78 3.15 13.17
CA VAL A 325 7.34 1.77 12.91
C VAL A 325 6.16 1.45 13.81
N HIS A 326 5.15 0.80 13.23
CA HIS A 326 4.04 0.20 13.94
C HIS A 326 4.15 -1.33 13.86
N LEU A 327 4.02 -2.01 14.99
CA LEU A 327 4.03 -3.47 15.11
C LEU A 327 2.73 -3.98 15.69
N ALA A 328 2.27 -5.10 15.16
CA ALA A 328 1.14 -5.85 15.70
C ALA A 328 1.41 -7.37 15.64
N LEU A 329 0.87 -8.10 16.58
CA LEU A 329 0.69 -9.53 16.50
C LEU A 329 -0.46 -9.84 15.54
N GLY A 330 -0.34 -10.88 14.73
CA GLY A 330 -1.38 -11.29 13.79
C GLY A 330 -1.30 -10.59 12.44
N LEU A 331 -2.39 -10.60 11.70
CA LEU A 331 -2.50 -9.96 10.39
C LEU A 331 -2.44 -8.44 10.52
N GLY A 332 -1.84 -7.76 9.54
CA GLY A 332 -1.67 -6.30 9.51
C GLY A 332 -2.96 -5.46 9.55
N ARG A 333 -4.12 -6.13 9.58
CA ARG A 333 -5.43 -5.48 9.69
C ARG A 333 -5.55 -4.61 10.95
N THR A 334 -4.98 -5.03 12.08
CA THR A 334 -4.92 -4.24 13.31
C THR A 334 -4.39 -2.83 13.05
N ILE A 335 -3.29 -2.73 12.28
CA ILE A 335 -2.66 -1.45 11.95
C ILE A 335 -3.50 -0.70 10.90
N ALA A 336 -3.99 -1.39 9.88
CA ALA A 336 -4.81 -0.79 8.82
C ALA A 336 -6.11 -0.19 9.35
N ASN A 337 -6.71 -0.78 10.38
CA ASN A 337 -7.91 -0.26 11.05
C ASN A 337 -7.60 0.85 12.06
N GLY A 338 -6.33 1.21 12.30
CA GLY A 338 -5.94 2.18 13.33
C GLY A 338 -6.15 1.67 14.76
N GLU A 339 -6.21 0.34 14.96
CA GLU A 339 -6.37 -0.25 16.28
C GLU A 339 -5.04 -0.21 17.07
N LYS A 340 -5.10 -0.62 18.34
CA LYS A 340 -3.93 -0.58 19.23
C LYS A 340 -2.78 -1.41 18.69
N SER A 341 -1.67 -0.77 18.40
CA SER A 341 -0.42 -1.36 17.92
C SER A 341 0.77 -0.71 18.62
N LEU A 342 1.88 -1.41 18.70
CA LEU A 342 3.09 -0.83 19.26
C LEU A 342 3.71 0.14 18.26
N ARG A 343 4.02 1.36 18.72
CA ARG A 343 4.70 2.39 17.93
C ARG A 343 6.08 2.67 18.51
N PHE A 344 7.11 2.67 17.66
CA PHE A 344 8.48 3.01 18.09
C PHE A 344 9.26 3.72 16.98
N SER A 345 10.35 4.40 17.37
CA SER A 345 11.32 4.96 16.43
C SER A 345 12.37 3.91 16.09
N PRO A 346 12.67 3.66 14.79
CA PRO A 346 13.76 2.77 14.39
C PRO A 346 15.11 3.17 15.01
N LYS A 347 15.31 4.45 15.29
CA LYS A 347 16.53 4.96 15.90
C LYS A 347 16.64 4.63 17.40
N TYR A 348 15.50 4.52 18.08
CA TYR A 348 15.41 4.28 19.53
C TYR A 348 14.47 3.12 19.86
N PRO A 349 14.74 1.89 19.38
CA PRO A 349 13.77 0.79 19.43
C PRO A 349 13.43 0.33 20.86
N GLY A 350 14.35 0.53 21.80
CA GLY A 350 14.14 0.16 23.22
C GLY A 350 13.31 1.17 24.02
N ILE A 351 12.97 2.33 23.45
CA ILE A 351 12.21 3.36 24.12
C ILE A 351 10.78 3.38 23.59
N LEU A 352 9.83 3.02 24.46
CA LEU A 352 8.42 2.88 24.12
C LEU A 352 7.59 3.97 24.79
N PRO A 353 7.38 5.14 24.15
CA PRO A 353 6.67 6.26 24.75
C PRO A 353 5.24 5.95 25.17
N GLN A 354 4.60 4.96 24.54
CA GLN A 354 3.25 4.50 24.88
C GLN A 354 3.19 3.85 26.28
N TYR A 355 4.33 3.36 26.81
CA TYR A 355 4.38 2.56 28.04
C TYR A 355 5.10 3.30 29.16
N TYR A 356 4.85 4.62 29.27
CA TYR A 356 5.43 5.47 30.33
C TYR A 356 4.89 5.17 31.74
N SER A 357 3.79 4.44 31.85
CA SER A 357 3.21 3.93 33.10
C SER A 357 2.48 2.62 32.85
N ILE A 358 2.22 1.85 33.92
CA ILE A 358 1.45 0.60 33.83
C ILE A 358 0.04 0.84 33.28
N LYS A 359 -0.61 1.92 33.73
CA LYS A 359 -1.93 2.31 33.23
C LYS A 359 -1.88 2.59 31.73
N ALA A 360 -0.90 3.37 31.28
CA ALA A 360 -0.71 3.68 29.87
C ALA A 360 -0.42 2.41 29.03
N ALA A 361 0.36 1.47 29.58
CA ALA A 361 0.65 0.20 28.92
C ALA A 361 -0.63 -0.65 28.74
N LEU A 362 -1.50 -0.72 29.74
CA LEU A 362 -2.78 -1.43 29.64
C LEU A 362 -3.74 -0.78 28.64
N GLU A 363 -3.78 0.55 28.62
CA GLU A 363 -4.67 1.30 27.73
C GLU A 363 -4.21 1.28 26.27
N SER A 364 -2.90 1.26 25.99
CA SER A 364 -2.34 1.37 24.63
C SER A 364 -1.83 0.06 24.03
N SER A 365 -1.67 -0.99 24.85
CA SER A 365 -1.23 -2.30 24.35
C SER A 365 -2.31 -2.97 23.49
N GLN A 366 -1.89 -3.68 22.46
CA GLN A 366 -2.74 -4.58 21.70
C GLN A 366 -3.30 -5.68 22.62
N ASN A 367 -4.61 -5.89 22.60
CA ASN A 367 -5.31 -6.90 23.42
C ASN A 367 -6.00 -7.98 22.58
N SER A 368 -6.12 -7.74 21.27
CA SER A 368 -6.69 -8.70 20.32
C SER A 368 -5.89 -8.66 19.01
N PHE A 369 -5.99 -9.72 18.21
CA PHE A 369 -5.32 -9.82 16.92
C PHE A 369 -6.22 -10.50 15.88
N TYR A 370 -5.97 -10.20 14.60
CA TYR A 370 -6.68 -10.85 13.50
C TYR A 370 -5.91 -12.05 12.99
N ALA A 371 -6.64 -13.14 12.78
CA ALA A 371 -6.17 -14.33 12.09
C ALA A 371 -7.18 -14.77 11.04
N MET A 372 -6.70 -15.46 10.00
CA MET A 372 -7.58 -16.11 9.05
C MET A 372 -7.98 -17.49 9.59
N ASP A 373 -9.28 -17.75 9.57
CA ASP A 373 -9.84 -19.04 9.90
C ASP A 373 -9.67 -20.01 8.73
N LEU A 374 -8.95 -21.10 8.96
CA LEU A 374 -8.76 -22.16 7.97
C LEU A 374 -9.88 -23.20 7.99
N SER A 375 -10.86 -23.08 8.90
CA SER A 375 -12.03 -23.97 8.91
C SER A 375 -12.82 -23.80 7.62
N PRO A 376 -13.29 -24.86 6.98
CA PRO A 376 -14.07 -24.77 5.76
C PRO A 376 -15.48 -24.24 6.08
N LYS A 377 -15.61 -22.94 6.26
CA LYS A 377 -16.90 -22.26 6.38
C LYS A 377 -17.45 -21.97 5.00
N ASN A 378 -18.68 -22.42 4.72
CA ASN A 378 -19.43 -22.10 3.51
C ASN A 378 -20.00 -20.66 3.59
N HIS A 379 -19.18 -19.67 3.90
CA HIS A 379 -19.62 -18.29 3.87
C HIS A 379 -19.36 -17.70 2.50
N PRO A 380 -20.38 -17.24 1.78
CA PRO A 380 -20.17 -16.55 0.52
C PRO A 380 -19.41 -15.24 0.78
N LEU A 381 -18.29 -15.03 0.07
CA LEU A 381 -17.46 -13.81 0.11
C LEU A 381 -18.27 -12.52 -0.11
N PHE A 382 -19.40 -12.65 -0.80
CA PHE A 382 -20.37 -11.58 -1.00
C PHE A 382 -20.82 -10.88 0.29
N ASN A 383 -20.74 -11.54 1.43
CA ASN A 383 -21.14 -10.96 2.73
C ASN A 383 -20.06 -10.07 3.38
N GLY A 384 -18.95 -9.81 2.71
CA GLY A 384 -17.91 -8.87 3.13
C GLY A 384 -16.49 -9.46 3.15
N GLU A 385 -15.51 -8.57 3.15
CA GLU A 385 -14.08 -8.89 3.15
C GLU A 385 -13.63 -9.66 4.39
N GLU A 386 -14.34 -9.46 5.51
CA GLU A 386 -13.96 -9.97 6.84
C GLU A 386 -14.39 -11.42 7.10
N LYS A 387 -15.11 -12.04 6.16
CA LYS A 387 -15.77 -13.34 6.41
C LYS A 387 -14.83 -14.50 6.76
N ASN A 388 -13.60 -14.44 6.28
CA ASN A 388 -12.58 -15.44 6.59
C ASN A 388 -11.62 -14.99 7.70
N LEU A 389 -11.85 -13.79 8.27
CA LEU A 389 -11.05 -13.25 9.35
C LEU A 389 -11.81 -13.30 10.67
N SER A 390 -11.11 -13.59 11.74
CA SER A 390 -11.65 -13.55 13.10
C SER A 390 -10.68 -12.82 14.01
N SER A 391 -11.24 -12.08 14.97
CA SER A 391 -10.46 -11.45 16.03
C SER A 391 -10.36 -12.39 17.22
N TYR A 392 -9.17 -12.52 17.79
CA TYR A 392 -8.84 -13.37 18.93
C TYR A 392 -8.10 -12.56 19.99
N ASN A 393 -8.26 -12.92 21.26
CA ASN A 393 -7.52 -12.31 22.36
C ASN A 393 -6.09 -12.91 22.48
N LEU A 394 -5.25 -12.28 23.31
CA LEU A 394 -3.84 -12.67 23.46
C LEU A 394 -3.65 -14.06 24.10
N GLU A 395 -4.60 -14.55 24.90
CA GLU A 395 -4.55 -15.88 25.49
C GLU A 395 -4.56 -16.98 24.42
N ILE A 396 -5.24 -16.73 23.30
CA ILE A 396 -5.20 -17.65 22.16
C ILE A 396 -3.82 -17.67 21.51
N ALA A 397 -3.17 -16.52 21.35
CA ALA A 397 -1.80 -16.45 20.83
C ALA A 397 -0.78 -17.10 21.78
N GLU A 398 -1.02 -17.03 23.09
CA GLU A 398 -0.22 -17.76 24.08
C GLU A 398 -0.38 -19.28 23.92
N THR A 399 -1.61 -19.75 23.81
CA THR A 399 -1.92 -21.17 23.55
C THR A 399 -1.32 -21.67 22.22
N ASP A 400 -1.33 -20.82 21.21
CA ASP A 400 -0.71 -21.07 19.91
C ASP A 400 0.84 -21.04 19.95
N GLY A 401 1.43 -20.52 21.02
CA GLY A 401 2.89 -20.35 21.19
C GLY A 401 3.47 -19.16 20.41
N SER A 402 2.65 -18.37 19.71
CA SER A 402 3.10 -17.23 18.93
C SER A 402 3.37 -15.99 19.78
N LEU A 403 2.69 -15.83 20.93
CA LEU A 403 2.82 -14.68 21.83
C LEU A 403 4.24 -14.50 22.37
N LYS A 404 5.06 -15.57 22.42
CA LYS A 404 6.46 -15.50 22.88
C LYS A 404 7.35 -14.53 22.12
N TRP A 405 6.97 -14.08 20.91
CA TRP A 405 7.72 -13.12 20.10
C TRP A 405 7.32 -11.66 20.36
N SER A 406 6.13 -11.46 20.92
CA SER A 406 5.55 -10.13 21.10
C SER A 406 5.13 -9.83 22.55
N GLY A 407 4.90 -10.88 23.36
CA GLY A 407 4.24 -10.78 24.65
C GLY A 407 5.16 -10.41 25.80
N SER A 408 4.59 -9.68 26.75
CA SER A 408 5.06 -9.45 28.12
C SER A 408 3.85 -9.55 29.05
N ILE A 409 4.09 -9.48 30.35
CA ILE A 409 3.02 -9.44 31.35
C ILE A 409 3.16 -8.19 32.24
N ILE A 410 2.03 -7.75 32.78
CA ILE A 410 2.00 -6.90 33.95
C ILE A 410 1.75 -7.80 35.16
N SER A 411 2.77 -7.96 36.00
CA SER A 411 2.71 -8.81 37.18
C SER A 411 1.64 -8.28 38.17
N LYS A 412 0.83 -9.18 38.69
CA LYS A 412 -0.20 -8.84 39.69
C LYS A 412 0.39 -8.59 41.07
N GLU A 413 1.57 -9.18 41.35
CA GLU A 413 2.19 -9.11 42.68
C GLU A 413 2.88 -7.75 42.92
N ASP A 414 3.69 -7.32 41.95
CA ASP A 414 4.55 -6.15 42.11
C ASP A 414 4.22 -4.99 41.17
N ASN A 415 3.18 -5.15 40.35
CA ASN A 415 2.69 -4.14 39.41
C ASN A 415 3.78 -3.56 38.50
N VAL A 416 4.61 -4.44 37.93
CA VAL A 416 5.67 -4.10 36.95
C VAL A 416 5.49 -4.89 35.65
N ILE A 417 6.02 -4.32 34.55
CA ILE A 417 6.10 -5.04 33.28
C ILE A 417 7.26 -6.03 33.32
N ARG A 418 6.97 -7.30 33.11
CA ARG A 418 7.97 -8.39 32.98
C ARG A 418 7.97 -8.91 31.56
N ASP A 419 9.14 -8.90 30.93
CA ASP A 419 9.31 -9.39 29.55
C ASP A 419 9.42 -10.93 29.50
N SER A 420 8.51 -11.60 30.20
CA SER A 420 8.40 -13.06 30.27
C SER A 420 6.95 -13.45 30.45
N LEU A 421 6.51 -14.51 29.78
CA LEU A 421 5.16 -15.07 29.91
C LEU A 421 5.05 -16.11 31.05
N SER A 422 6.15 -16.40 31.77
CA SER A 422 6.19 -17.44 32.81
C SER A 422 5.57 -17.01 34.15
N TYR A 423 5.17 -15.77 34.30
CA TYR A 423 4.57 -15.22 35.53
C TYR A 423 3.07 -15.01 35.35
N ASP A 424 2.37 -14.98 36.47
CA ASP A 424 0.96 -14.58 36.48
C ASP A 424 0.81 -13.08 36.29
N GLY A 425 -0.12 -12.70 35.42
CA GLY A 425 -0.36 -11.27 35.14
C GLY A 425 -1.20 -11.04 33.90
N THR A 426 -1.49 -9.78 33.65
CA THR A 426 -2.20 -9.36 32.44
C THR A 426 -1.26 -9.36 31.24
N ARG A 427 -1.62 -10.06 30.18
CA ARG A 427 -0.84 -10.13 28.94
C ARG A 427 -0.92 -8.80 28.18
N ILE A 428 0.23 -8.33 27.73
CA ILE A 428 0.40 -7.15 26.89
C ILE A 428 1.42 -7.44 25.78
N THR A 429 1.42 -6.63 24.73
CA THR A 429 2.39 -6.74 23.64
C THR A 429 3.46 -5.65 23.76
N THR A 430 4.71 -6.02 23.97
CA THR A 430 5.86 -5.10 24.03
C THR A 430 6.88 -5.34 22.93
N PHE A 431 6.83 -6.50 22.28
CA PHE A 431 7.84 -6.97 21.33
C PHE A 431 9.27 -6.96 21.92
N ALA A 432 9.42 -7.08 23.25
CA ALA A 432 10.71 -7.08 23.92
C ALA A 432 11.71 -8.12 23.38
N PRO A 433 11.30 -9.35 23.01
CA PRO A 433 12.22 -10.30 22.40
C PRO A 433 12.89 -9.79 21.13
N ILE A 434 12.21 -8.94 20.38
CA ILE A 434 12.69 -8.35 19.12
C ILE A 434 13.43 -7.04 19.39
N LEU A 435 12.81 -6.11 20.13
CA LEU A 435 13.29 -4.75 20.28
C LEU A 435 14.37 -4.58 21.33
N LYS A 436 14.35 -5.38 22.42
CA LYS A 436 15.35 -5.34 23.49
C LYS A 436 16.44 -6.39 23.32
N TRP A 437 16.05 -7.61 22.96
CA TRP A 437 16.98 -8.76 22.95
C TRP A 437 17.47 -9.17 21.57
N GLY A 438 16.99 -8.50 20.51
CA GLY A 438 17.48 -8.69 19.16
C GLY A 438 17.35 -10.12 18.62
N LYS A 439 16.36 -10.91 19.10
CA LYS A 439 16.16 -12.28 18.65
C LYS A 439 15.85 -12.42 17.15
N PHE A 440 15.47 -11.31 16.53
CA PHE A 440 15.33 -11.15 15.10
C PHE A 440 15.75 -9.70 14.75
N PRO A 441 16.61 -9.46 13.74
CA PRO A 441 17.16 -8.13 13.43
C PRO A 441 16.19 -7.23 12.68
N LEU A 442 14.93 -7.17 13.15
CA LEU A 442 13.84 -6.43 12.50
C LEU A 442 14.19 -4.97 12.28
N VAL A 443 14.76 -4.33 13.29
CA VAL A 443 15.05 -2.89 13.27
C VAL A 443 16.07 -2.54 12.20
N ASP A 444 17.12 -3.34 12.07
CA ASP A 444 18.18 -3.10 11.09
C ASP A 444 17.69 -3.38 9.67
N ILE A 445 16.92 -4.45 9.46
CA ILE A 445 16.24 -4.74 8.19
C ILE A 445 15.37 -3.56 7.77
N LEU A 446 14.57 -3.01 8.68
CA LEU A 446 13.68 -1.89 8.38
C LEU A 446 14.42 -0.59 8.08
N LYS A 447 15.50 -0.28 8.83
CA LYS A 447 16.36 0.89 8.55
C LYS A 447 16.93 0.82 7.14
N ASP A 448 17.52 -0.30 6.78
CA ASP A 448 18.11 -0.51 5.47
C ASP A 448 17.06 -0.42 4.35
N LEU A 449 15.89 -1.05 4.53
CA LEU A 449 14.80 -0.98 3.56
C LEU A 449 14.24 0.44 3.37
N ILE A 450 14.11 1.20 4.46
CA ILE A 450 13.70 2.61 4.41
C ILE A 450 14.71 3.43 3.59
N ILE A 451 16.00 3.30 3.88
CA ILE A 451 17.06 4.01 3.16
C ILE A 451 17.03 3.64 1.67
N MET A 452 17.05 2.35 1.38
CA MET A 452 17.01 1.86 0.00
C MET A 452 15.75 2.31 -0.75
N GLY A 453 14.60 2.27 -0.09
CA GLY A 453 13.33 2.72 -0.66
C GLY A 453 13.33 4.21 -0.98
N LYS A 454 13.82 5.04 -0.07
CA LYS A 454 13.95 6.50 -0.27
C LYS A 454 14.89 6.83 -1.43
N GLU A 455 16.07 6.22 -1.47
CA GLU A 455 17.05 6.44 -2.53
C GLU A 455 16.50 6.02 -3.89
N ALA A 456 15.83 4.88 -3.94
CA ALA A 456 15.34 4.30 -5.18
C ALA A 456 14.06 4.96 -5.72
N LEU A 457 13.17 5.45 -4.86
CA LEU A 457 11.94 6.16 -5.25
C LEU A 457 12.14 7.69 -5.29
N GLY A 458 13.19 8.22 -4.65
CA GLY A 458 13.46 9.65 -4.59
C GLY A 458 12.46 10.44 -3.72
N CYS A 459 11.76 9.78 -2.79
CA CYS A 459 10.77 10.40 -1.91
C CYS A 459 10.66 9.62 -0.60
N GLU A 460 9.92 10.16 0.38
CA GLU A 460 9.59 9.44 1.60
C GLU A 460 8.73 8.21 1.27
N VAL A 461 8.92 7.12 2.04
CA VAL A 461 8.32 5.81 1.74
C VAL A 461 7.61 5.21 2.95
N GLU A 462 6.57 4.45 2.65
CA GLU A 462 5.91 3.55 3.59
C GLU A 462 6.07 2.11 3.12
N ILE A 463 6.39 1.23 4.06
CA ILE A 463 6.65 -0.19 3.85
C ILE A 463 5.69 -0.99 4.71
N GLU A 464 4.96 -1.94 4.10
CA GLU A 464 4.20 -2.97 4.83
C GLU A 464 4.99 -4.27 4.84
N PHE A 465 5.03 -4.95 5.97
CA PHE A 465 5.78 -6.19 6.12
C PHE A 465 5.11 -7.18 7.07
N ALA A 466 5.54 -8.44 6.98
CA ALA A 466 5.23 -9.46 7.96
C ALA A 466 6.46 -10.35 8.19
N VAL A 467 6.55 -10.93 9.38
CA VAL A 467 7.66 -11.80 9.78
C VAL A 467 7.12 -13.14 10.25
N ASN A 468 7.71 -14.21 9.75
CA ASN A 468 7.54 -15.56 10.27
C ASN A 468 8.80 -15.98 11.03
N ILE A 469 8.63 -16.45 12.26
CA ILE A 469 9.69 -17.04 13.05
C ILE A 469 9.23 -18.45 13.40
N PHE A 470 9.97 -19.45 12.94
CA PHE A 470 9.59 -20.86 13.08
C PHE A 470 10.24 -21.47 14.30
N ASP A 471 9.56 -22.46 14.90
CA ASP A 471 10.12 -23.27 16.00
C ASP A 471 11.05 -24.36 15.49
N ASP A 472 10.94 -24.72 14.21
CA ASP A 472 11.85 -25.65 13.55
C ASP A 472 13.20 -24.97 13.26
N PRO A 473 14.30 -25.42 13.89
CA PRO A 473 15.63 -24.81 13.70
C PRO A 473 16.18 -24.97 12.27
N ASN A 474 15.62 -25.89 11.47
CA ASN A 474 16.01 -26.07 10.08
C ASN A 474 15.31 -25.09 9.12
N ARG A 475 14.32 -24.34 9.61
CA ARG A 475 13.63 -23.32 8.81
C ARG A 475 14.16 -21.93 9.16
N LYS A 476 14.70 -21.24 8.16
CA LYS A 476 15.12 -19.85 8.32
C LYS A 476 13.91 -18.97 8.64
N PRO A 477 14.01 -18.03 9.59
CA PRO A 477 13.02 -16.99 9.76
C PRO A 477 12.82 -16.22 8.46
N GLU A 478 11.61 -15.72 8.23
CA GLU A 478 11.23 -15.04 7.00
C GLU A 478 10.83 -13.60 7.31
N PHE A 479 11.42 -12.65 6.60
CA PHE A 479 10.92 -11.28 6.49
C PHE A 479 10.29 -11.10 5.11
N ALA A 480 8.99 -10.85 5.08
CA ALA A 480 8.24 -10.66 3.85
C ALA A 480 7.84 -9.19 3.68
N LEU A 481 8.31 -8.56 2.60
CA LEU A 481 7.87 -7.23 2.21
C LEU A 481 6.56 -7.33 1.42
N LEU A 482 5.48 -6.76 1.97
CA LEU A 482 4.13 -6.88 1.43
C LEU A 482 3.74 -5.74 0.51
N GLN A 483 4.28 -4.55 0.75
CA GLN A 483 4.08 -3.35 -0.07
C GLN A 483 5.18 -2.35 0.21
N ILE A 484 5.57 -1.58 -0.80
CA ILE A 484 6.31 -0.34 -0.68
C ILE A 484 5.62 0.72 -1.53
N LYS A 485 5.37 1.87 -0.95
CA LYS A 485 4.72 3.00 -1.64
C LYS A 485 5.32 4.33 -1.23
N PRO A 486 5.23 5.36 -2.09
CA PRO A 486 5.51 6.72 -1.70
C PRO A 486 4.59 7.17 -0.57
N MET A 487 5.13 7.92 0.40
CA MET A 487 4.29 8.58 1.39
C MET A 487 3.66 9.83 0.79
N VAL A 488 2.40 10.07 1.17
CA VAL A 488 1.72 11.34 0.87
C VAL A 488 2.29 12.40 1.80
N MET A 489 3.10 13.28 1.22
CA MET A 489 3.54 14.48 1.93
C MET A 489 2.57 15.59 1.55
N GLY A 490 1.80 16.09 2.52
CA GLY A 490 0.89 17.22 2.31
C GLY A 490 1.60 18.37 1.61
N GLY A 491 0.88 19.10 0.76
CA GLY A 491 1.45 20.15 -0.09
C GLY A 491 2.22 21.20 0.72
N SER A 492 3.30 21.68 0.13
CA SER A 492 4.33 22.58 0.58
C SER A 492 5.25 22.05 1.70
N ARG A 493 6.53 21.93 1.37
CA ARG A 493 7.64 21.70 2.33
C ARG A 493 7.96 22.96 3.15
N GLU A 494 7.06 23.94 3.20
CA GLU A 494 7.24 25.11 4.04
C GLU A 494 7.11 24.66 5.49
N ILE A 495 8.22 24.75 6.20
CA ILE A 495 8.21 24.70 7.66
C ILE A 495 7.48 25.96 8.11
N ILE A 496 6.20 25.79 8.41
CA ILE A 496 5.41 26.89 8.98
C ILE A 496 5.87 27.00 10.44
N ASN A 497 6.73 27.96 10.70
CA ASN A 497 7.02 28.37 12.06
C ASN A 497 5.83 29.19 12.55
N ILE A 498 4.98 28.58 13.33
CA ILE A 498 4.00 29.32 14.15
C ILE A 498 4.76 29.86 15.36
N GLU A 499 5.70 30.78 15.12
CA GLU A 499 6.36 31.51 16.18
C GLU A 499 5.59 32.80 16.44
N GLU A 500 4.96 32.86 17.61
CA GLU A 500 4.54 34.08 18.29
C GLU A 500 3.52 35.00 17.60
N GLU A 501 2.49 34.45 16.96
CA GLU A 501 1.31 35.27 16.73
C GLU A 501 0.61 35.54 18.08
N SER A 502 0.18 36.78 18.28
CA SER A 502 -0.47 37.19 19.52
C SER A 502 -1.67 36.28 19.80
N ASN A 503 -1.85 35.81 21.03
CA ASN A 503 -2.96 34.94 21.44
C ASN A 503 -4.35 35.47 21.04
N ASN A 504 -4.46 36.72 20.65
CA ASN A 504 -5.72 37.36 20.22
C ASN A 504 -6.10 37.06 18.75
N GLU A 505 -5.21 36.49 17.95
CA GLU A 505 -5.45 36.14 16.53
C GLU A 505 -5.70 34.65 16.32
N ILE A 506 -5.49 33.82 17.35
CA ILE A 506 -5.67 32.37 17.28
C ILE A 506 -7.13 32.02 17.60
N PHE A 507 -7.90 31.59 16.60
CA PHE A 507 -9.27 31.11 16.79
C PHE A 507 -9.33 29.76 17.53
N CYS A 508 -8.50 28.80 17.14
CA CYS A 508 -8.32 27.52 17.83
C CYS A 508 -6.92 26.96 17.56
N SER A 509 -6.41 26.16 18.49
CA SER A 509 -5.13 25.48 18.32
C SER A 509 -5.23 24.03 18.76
N SER A 510 -4.47 23.15 18.12
CA SER A 510 -4.34 21.75 18.51
C SER A 510 -2.87 21.35 18.52
N LYS A 511 -2.47 20.58 19.53
CA LYS A 511 -1.14 19.96 19.59
C LYS A 511 -1.04 18.67 18.77
N VAL A 512 -2.18 18.18 18.27
CA VAL A 512 -2.28 16.96 17.46
C VAL A 512 -3.06 17.33 16.20
N THR A 513 -2.37 17.28 15.05
CA THR A 513 -2.95 17.57 13.75
C THR A 513 -2.68 16.43 12.78
N LEU A 514 -3.52 16.25 11.77
CA LEU A 514 -3.32 15.29 10.72
C LEU A 514 -2.68 15.98 9.50
N GLY A 515 -1.40 15.66 9.25
CA GLY A 515 -0.63 16.24 8.13
C GLY A 515 0.05 17.58 8.47
N ASP A 516 0.78 18.10 7.48
CA ASP A 516 1.46 19.39 7.49
C ASP A 516 0.97 20.24 6.33
N GLY A 517 0.84 21.55 6.50
CA GLY A 517 0.53 22.45 5.40
C GLY A 517 -0.21 23.72 5.85
N LEU A 518 -0.30 24.68 4.94
CA LEU A 518 -1.10 25.88 5.06
C LEU A 518 -2.37 25.71 4.21
N ILE A 519 -3.52 25.99 4.79
CA ILE A 519 -4.81 26.08 4.09
C ILE A 519 -5.33 27.49 4.31
N ASP A 520 -5.29 28.31 3.27
CA ASP A 520 -5.63 29.73 3.30
C ASP A 520 -7.05 30.05 2.78
N ASN A 521 -7.79 29.05 2.32
CA ASN A 521 -9.10 29.20 1.70
C ASN A 521 -10.24 28.55 2.49
N VAL A 522 -10.10 28.39 3.80
CA VAL A 522 -11.15 27.85 4.66
C VAL A 522 -12.34 28.82 4.70
N ARG A 523 -13.52 28.35 4.29
CA ARG A 523 -14.76 29.14 4.27
C ARG A 523 -15.75 28.78 5.36
N HIS A 524 -15.72 27.54 5.82
CA HIS A 524 -16.65 27.03 6.82
C HIS A 524 -15.89 26.17 7.83
N ILE A 525 -16.18 26.38 9.10
CA ILE A 525 -15.67 25.57 10.21
C ILE A 525 -16.89 24.96 10.91
N VAL A 526 -16.92 23.63 11.00
CA VAL A 526 -17.93 22.91 11.79
C VAL A 526 -17.24 22.49 13.09
N PHE A 527 -17.74 23.05 14.18
CA PHE A 527 -17.28 22.69 15.53
C PHE A 527 -18.33 21.77 16.17
N VAL A 528 -17.87 20.65 16.68
CA VAL A 528 -18.70 19.73 17.47
C VAL A 528 -18.16 19.80 18.89
N ASP A 529 -19.01 20.23 19.81
CA ASP A 529 -18.67 20.28 21.26
C ASP A 529 -18.54 18.86 21.77
N PRO A 530 -17.43 18.51 22.46
CA PRO A 530 -17.13 17.14 22.92
C PRO A 530 -18.07 16.62 24.01
#